data_720c1bc7d667b42312c3b15dfb2bb892
#
_entry.id   720c1bc7d667b42312c3b15dfb2bb892
#
_cell.length_a   1.000
_cell.length_b   1.000
_cell.length_c   1.000
_cell.angle_alpha   90.00
_cell.angle_beta   90.00
_cell.angle_gamma   90.00
#
_symmetry.space_group_name_H-M   'P 1'
#
loop_
_entity.id
_entity.type
_entity.pdbx_description
1 polymer ?
#
loop_
_entity_poly.entity_id
_entity_poly.type
_entity_poly.pdbx_seq_one_letter_code
_entity_poly.pdbx_strand_id
1 'polypeptide(L)'
;MKFKKFCKGVIARIKGGAVRVHDRYRKRFPKKVPKLNDGKLHDRRYILKLAIWAFAMNLYIETFARITSGVFDGILFLFQHPIIFLYNCLMIFTTMCLALMFRKRGFAFLMICIFWGVLGTVNGVILLKRMTPFTLYDMQNTKDGFSLLSTYYSKAQITLGVAIIGVALLIVALYFINCYKWTNINYKKEIAIIAASFMVFASSTFGLIESKALSTFFGNLNYAYRDYGFAYCFLNTSVNKGIK
;
A
#
# COMPACT_ATOMS: atom_id res chain seq x y z
N MET A 1 -3.67 24.23 -40.42
CA MET A 1 -3.27 25.32 -39.53
C MET A 1 -4.33 25.72 -38.50
N LYS A 2 -5.64 25.65 -38.80
CA LYS A 2 -6.75 26.02 -37.89
C LYS A 2 -6.90 25.10 -36.66
N PHE A 3 -6.68 23.79 -36.80
CA PHE A 3 -6.86 22.77 -35.72
C PHE A 3 -5.84 22.96 -34.57
N LYS A 4 -4.58 23.28 -34.89
CA LYS A 4 -3.51 23.56 -33.91
C LYS A 4 -3.78 24.82 -33.05
N LYS A 5 -4.43 25.84 -33.63
CA LYS A 5 -4.87 27.05 -32.91
C LYS A 5 -6.06 26.74 -31.97
N PHE A 6 -7.01 25.90 -32.41
CA PHE A 6 -8.16 25.47 -31.61
C PHE A 6 -7.71 24.68 -30.39
N CYS A 7 -6.85 23.66 -30.56
CA CYS A 7 -6.32 22.87 -29.42
C CYS A 7 -5.54 23.71 -28.42
N LYS A 8 -4.71 24.69 -28.86
CA LYS A 8 -4.02 25.63 -27.97
C LYS A 8 -5.01 26.50 -27.18
N GLY A 9 -6.09 26.94 -27.78
CA GLY A 9 -7.13 27.75 -27.12
C GLY A 9 -7.89 26.95 -26.05
N VAL A 10 -8.23 25.69 -26.34
CA VAL A 10 -8.89 24.79 -25.39
C VAL A 10 -7.97 24.48 -24.19
N ILE A 11 -6.69 24.16 -24.45
CA ILE A 11 -5.70 23.88 -23.40
C ILE A 11 -5.48 25.11 -22.51
N ALA A 12 -5.43 26.32 -23.10
CA ALA A 12 -5.29 27.57 -22.34
C ALA A 12 -6.52 27.86 -21.46
N ARG A 13 -7.75 27.57 -21.94
CA ARG A 13 -8.98 27.70 -21.15
C ARG A 13 -9.04 26.69 -20.01
N ILE A 14 -8.65 25.43 -20.25
CA ILE A 14 -8.59 24.39 -19.22
C ILE A 14 -7.53 24.74 -18.16
N LYS A 15 -6.34 25.19 -18.57
CA LYS A 15 -5.31 25.69 -17.63
C LYS A 15 -5.80 26.90 -16.82
N GLY A 16 -6.43 27.87 -17.44
CA GLY A 16 -6.96 29.06 -16.76
C GLY A 16 -8.14 28.74 -15.83
N GLY A 17 -8.96 27.75 -16.17
CA GLY A 17 -10.02 27.21 -15.30
C GLY A 17 -9.44 26.46 -14.09
N ALA A 18 -8.48 25.57 -14.32
CA ALA A 18 -7.80 24.81 -13.28
C ALA A 18 -7.06 25.72 -12.28
N VAL A 19 -6.39 26.77 -12.76
CA VAL A 19 -5.72 27.76 -11.89
C VAL A 19 -6.73 28.50 -11.02
N ARG A 20 -7.87 28.95 -11.57
CA ARG A 20 -8.93 29.64 -10.79
C ARG A 20 -9.60 28.76 -9.77
N VAL A 21 -9.83 27.49 -10.07
CA VAL A 21 -10.36 26.51 -9.12
C VAL A 21 -9.32 26.22 -8.02
N HIS A 22 -8.06 26.06 -8.38
CA HIS A 22 -6.96 25.87 -7.45
C HIS A 22 -6.77 27.05 -6.49
N ASP A 23 -6.85 28.29 -7.00
CA ASP A 23 -6.71 29.49 -6.16
C ASP A 23 -7.93 29.70 -5.23
N ARG A 24 -9.15 29.38 -5.68
CA ARG A 24 -10.35 29.35 -4.82
C ARG A 24 -10.24 28.30 -3.74
N TYR A 25 -9.75 27.10 -4.08
CA TYR A 25 -9.55 26.00 -3.12
C TYR A 25 -8.47 26.37 -2.10
N ARG A 26 -7.37 26.99 -2.55
CA ARG A 26 -6.26 27.44 -1.70
C ARG A 26 -6.67 28.54 -0.72
N LYS A 27 -7.57 29.46 -1.12
CA LYS A 27 -8.16 30.49 -0.23
C LYS A 27 -9.12 29.89 0.79
N ARG A 28 -9.88 28.86 0.42
CA ARG A 28 -10.89 28.25 1.28
C ARG A 28 -10.29 27.26 2.27
N PHE A 29 -9.16 26.65 1.91
CA PHE A 29 -8.40 25.73 2.76
C PHE A 29 -6.93 26.18 2.80
N PRO A 30 -6.60 27.19 3.64
CA PRO A 30 -5.23 27.63 3.80
C PRO A 30 -4.39 26.43 4.29
N LYS A 31 -3.36 26.07 3.54
CA LYS A 31 -2.42 25.03 3.97
C LYS A 31 -1.87 25.46 5.32
N LYS A 32 -2.26 24.80 6.41
CA LYS A 32 -1.62 24.99 7.71
C LYS A 32 -0.15 24.61 7.51
N VAL A 33 0.70 25.63 7.35
CA VAL A 33 2.15 25.44 7.37
C VAL A 33 2.47 25.00 8.80
N PRO A 34 3.02 23.80 9.01
CA PRO A 34 3.40 23.40 10.36
C PRO A 34 4.41 24.44 10.89
N LYS A 35 4.13 25.03 12.04
CA LYS A 35 5.06 25.98 12.69
C LYS A 35 6.40 25.27 12.89
N LEU A 36 7.47 25.91 12.42
CA LEU A 36 8.83 25.38 12.25
C LEU A 36 9.55 24.98 13.56
N ASN A 37 8.92 25.14 14.71
CA ASN A 37 9.61 25.08 16.02
C ASN A 37 9.63 23.70 16.71
N ASP A 38 9.03 22.65 16.13
CA ASP A 38 8.90 21.34 16.81
C ASP A 38 9.47 20.15 16.01
N GLY A 39 10.60 20.31 15.32
CA GLY A 39 11.16 19.28 14.46
C GLY A 39 11.26 17.90 15.12
N LYS A 40 11.73 17.81 16.38
CA LYS A 40 11.85 16.53 17.11
C LYS A 40 10.49 15.92 17.49
N LEU A 41 9.54 16.75 17.93
CA LEU A 41 8.22 16.30 18.36
C LEU A 41 7.36 15.91 17.14
N HIS A 42 7.55 16.61 16.03
CA HIS A 42 6.84 16.34 14.77
C HIS A 42 7.27 15.01 14.15
N ASP A 43 8.56 14.68 14.18
CA ASP A 43 9.07 13.41 13.66
C ASP A 43 8.56 12.22 14.48
N ARG A 44 8.57 12.31 15.82
CA ARG A 44 8.01 11.25 16.68
C ARG A 44 6.52 11.00 16.41
N ARG A 45 5.73 12.08 16.29
CA ARG A 45 4.30 11.98 15.96
C ARG A 45 4.07 11.38 14.58
N TYR A 46 4.97 11.66 13.62
CA TYR A 46 4.86 11.09 12.29
C TYR A 46 5.17 9.59 12.29
N ILE A 47 6.22 9.15 12.98
CA ILE A 47 6.56 7.73 13.14
C ILE A 47 5.42 6.98 13.85
N LEU A 48 4.85 7.55 14.91
CA LEU A 48 3.70 6.96 15.58
C LEU A 48 2.49 6.82 14.64
N LYS A 49 2.23 7.83 13.80
CA LYS A 49 1.19 7.73 12.77
C LYS A 49 1.47 6.59 11.79
N LEU A 50 2.71 6.41 11.34
CA LEU A 50 3.07 5.29 10.46
C LEU A 50 2.82 3.95 11.14
N ALA A 51 3.15 3.81 12.44
CA ALA A 51 2.90 2.60 13.21
C ALA A 51 1.40 2.29 13.34
N ILE A 52 0.58 3.29 13.67
CA ILE A 52 -0.88 3.14 13.76
C ILE A 52 -1.47 2.73 12.41
N TRP A 53 -1.02 3.36 11.32
CA TRP A 53 -1.48 3.01 9.98
C TRP A 53 -0.99 1.64 9.52
N ALA A 54 0.23 1.23 9.89
CA ALA A 54 0.73 -0.12 9.62
C ALA A 54 -0.13 -1.18 10.33
N PHE A 55 -0.49 -0.92 11.59
CA PHE A 55 -1.40 -1.80 12.35
C PHE A 55 -2.78 -1.88 11.69
N ALA A 56 -3.39 -0.75 11.36
CA ALA A 56 -4.70 -0.70 10.70
C ALA A 56 -4.67 -1.38 9.32
N MET A 57 -3.61 -1.18 8.55
CA MET A 57 -3.43 -1.79 7.24
C MET A 57 -3.23 -3.30 7.36
N ASN A 58 -2.44 -3.78 8.34
CA ASN A 58 -2.29 -5.21 8.57
C ASN A 58 -3.62 -5.86 8.98
N LEU A 59 -4.37 -5.21 9.87
CA LEU A 59 -5.69 -5.70 10.26
C LEU A 59 -6.65 -5.80 9.06
N TYR A 60 -6.64 -4.79 8.20
CA TYR A 60 -7.39 -4.79 6.93
C TYR A 60 -7.00 -5.98 6.06
N ILE A 61 -5.70 -6.16 5.80
CA ILE A 61 -5.19 -7.24 4.94
C ILE A 61 -5.55 -8.62 5.51
N GLU A 62 -5.38 -8.82 6.82
CA GLU A 62 -5.68 -10.08 7.48
C GLU A 62 -7.18 -10.40 7.51
N THR A 63 -8.03 -9.36 7.60
CA THR A 63 -9.48 -9.53 7.48
C THR A 63 -9.86 -10.02 6.08
N PHE A 64 -9.27 -9.44 5.03
CA PHE A 64 -9.49 -9.89 3.66
C PHE A 64 -8.85 -11.26 3.38
N ALA A 65 -7.70 -11.56 3.97
CA ALA A 65 -7.04 -12.86 3.83
C ALA A 65 -7.84 -14.02 4.46
N ARG A 66 -8.76 -13.71 5.36
CA ARG A 66 -9.62 -14.70 6.05
C ARG A 66 -11.10 -14.55 5.76
N ILE A 67 -11.45 -13.83 4.70
CA ILE A 67 -12.86 -13.52 4.36
C ILE A 67 -13.71 -14.77 4.13
N THR A 68 -13.10 -15.88 3.70
CA THR A 68 -13.78 -17.17 3.50
C THR A 68 -14.09 -17.90 4.80
N SER A 69 -13.36 -17.63 5.88
CA SER A 69 -13.56 -18.22 7.20
C SER A 69 -14.53 -17.40 8.05
N GLY A 70 -14.48 -16.07 7.93
CA GLY A 70 -15.35 -15.15 8.65
C GLY A 70 -14.78 -13.74 8.72
N VAL A 71 -15.64 -12.73 8.76
CA VAL A 71 -15.21 -11.32 8.82
C VAL A 71 -14.42 -11.01 10.10
N PHE A 72 -14.72 -11.72 11.20
CA PHE A 72 -14.06 -11.52 12.49
C PHE A 72 -12.75 -12.31 12.63
N ASP A 73 -12.44 -13.24 11.73
CA ASP A 73 -11.25 -14.10 11.83
C ASP A 73 -9.94 -13.32 11.67
N GLY A 74 -9.96 -12.16 10.99
CA GLY A 74 -8.83 -11.26 10.96
C GLY A 74 -8.51 -10.64 12.33
N ILE A 75 -9.55 -10.34 13.12
CA ILE A 75 -9.40 -9.84 14.51
C ILE A 75 -8.99 -11.00 15.42
N LEU A 76 -9.59 -12.18 15.26
CA LEU A 76 -9.22 -13.38 16.01
C LEU A 76 -7.74 -13.75 15.81
N PHE A 77 -7.20 -13.59 14.63
CA PHE A 77 -5.79 -13.83 14.34
C PHE A 77 -4.85 -12.94 15.17
N LEU A 78 -5.22 -11.70 15.44
CA LEU A 78 -4.49 -10.82 16.36
C LEU A 78 -4.36 -11.44 17.76
N PHE A 79 -5.41 -12.11 18.25
CA PHE A 79 -5.41 -12.69 19.59
C PHE A 79 -4.82 -14.10 19.62
N GLN A 80 -4.98 -14.87 18.56
CA GLN A 80 -4.45 -16.25 18.47
C GLN A 80 -2.95 -16.28 18.21
N HIS A 81 -2.46 -15.37 17.33
CA HIS A 81 -1.06 -15.31 16.90
C HIS A 81 -0.50 -13.89 17.03
N PRO A 82 -0.44 -13.28 18.23
CA PRO A 82 -0.09 -11.87 18.41
C PRO A 82 1.32 -11.54 17.93
N ILE A 83 2.28 -12.44 18.13
CA ILE A 83 3.68 -12.25 17.72
C ILE A 83 3.78 -12.18 16.20
N ILE A 84 3.10 -13.09 15.50
CA ILE A 84 3.10 -13.14 14.03
C ILE A 84 2.35 -11.94 13.46
N PHE A 85 1.24 -11.55 14.07
CA PHE A 85 0.51 -10.34 13.68
C PHE A 85 1.37 -9.08 13.79
N LEU A 86 2.07 -8.91 14.93
CA LEU A 86 2.99 -7.78 15.15
C LEU A 86 4.19 -7.81 14.19
N TYR A 87 4.69 -8.98 13.86
CA TYR A 87 5.74 -9.14 12.87
C TYR A 87 5.28 -8.69 11.46
N ASN A 88 4.07 -9.05 11.05
CA ASN A 88 3.47 -8.57 9.80
C ASN A 88 3.23 -7.05 9.84
N CYS A 89 2.82 -6.49 10.99
CA CYS A 89 2.75 -5.03 11.17
C CYS A 89 4.12 -4.37 11.03
N LEU A 90 5.18 -4.96 11.59
CA LEU A 90 6.55 -4.46 11.49
C LEU A 90 7.03 -4.44 10.03
N MET A 91 6.71 -5.47 9.25
CA MET A 91 7.03 -5.54 7.83
C MET A 91 6.36 -4.39 7.06
N ILE A 92 5.04 -4.20 7.24
CA ILE A 92 4.30 -3.10 6.62
C ILE A 92 4.84 -1.75 7.08
N PHE A 93 5.14 -1.59 8.38
CA PHE A 93 5.73 -0.39 8.95
C PHE A 93 7.08 -0.06 8.30
N THR A 94 7.95 -1.06 8.12
CA THR A 94 9.25 -0.89 7.46
C THR A 94 9.10 -0.36 6.03
N THR A 95 8.13 -0.88 5.27
CA THR A 95 7.83 -0.34 3.94
C THR A 95 7.28 1.08 4.01
N MET A 96 6.44 1.42 4.99
CA MET A 96 5.92 2.77 5.19
C MET A 96 7.01 3.78 5.57
N CYS A 97 8.06 3.34 6.28
CA CYS A 97 9.21 4.19 6.59
C CYS A 97 9.93 4.70 5.34
N LEU A 98 9.85 4.00 4.19
CA LEU A 98 10.42 4.48 2.93
C LEU A 98 9.81 5.82 2.49
N ALA A 99 8.58 6.13 2.91
CA ALA A 99 7.95 7.42 2.62
C ALA A 99 8.72 8.62 3.20
N LEU A 100 9.56 8.40 4.23
CA LEU A 100 10.39 9.44 4.86
C LEU A 100 11.45 10.01 3.90
N MET A 101 11.92 9.23 2.93
CA MET A 101 12.90 9.69 1.93
C MET A 101 12.33 10.73 0.95
N PHE A 102 11.02 10.76 0.78
CA PHE A 102 10.40 11.59 -0.25
C PHE A 102 10.06 12.98 0.27
N ARG A 103 10.27 14.00 -0.57
CA ARG A 103 9.83 15.38 -0.27
C ARG A 103 8.32 15.50 -0.11
N LYS A 104 7.54 14.69 -0.84
CA LYS A 104 6.07 14.57 -0.72
C LYS A 104 5.72 13.34 0.10
N ARG A 105 6.10 13.32 1.37
CA ARG A 105 5.90 12.18 2.29
C ARG A 105 4.47 11.65 2.31
N GLY A 106 3.48 12.55 2.33
CA GLY A 106 2.07 12.15 2.32
C GLY A 106 1.66 11.40 1.06
N PHE A 107 2.19 11.80 -0.10
CA PHE A 107 1.93 11.09 -1.35
C PHE A 107 2.62 9.71 -1.37
N ALA A 108 3.90 9.64 -0.99
CA ALA A 108 4.63 8.38 -0.92
C ALA A 108 3.96 7.40 0.06
N PHE A 109 3.54 7.88 1.22
CA PHE A 109 2.76 7.11 2.18
C PHE A 109 1.46 6.58 1.59
N LEU A 110 0.68 7.44 0.90
CA LEU A 110 -0.55 7.03 0.22
C LEU A 110 -0.31 5.92 -0.81
N MET A 111 0.76 6.03 -1.60
CA MET A 111 1.13 5.02 -2.60
C MET A 111 1.43 3.66 -1.96
N ILE A 112 2.13 3.66 -0.81
CA ILE A 112 2.41 2.43 -0.06
C ILE A 112 1.12 1.84 0.53
N CYS A 113 0.22 2.68 1.05
CA CYS A 113 -1.09 2.23 1.52
C CYS A 113 -1.93 1.63 0.39
N ILE A 114 -1.94 2.26 -0.80
CA ILE A 114 -2.63 1.73 -1.99
C ILE A 114 -2.04 0.39 -2.38
N PHE A 115 -0.70 0.26 -2.42
CA PHE A 115 -0.03 -0.99 -2.75
C PHE A 115 -0.49 -2.13 -1.84
N TRP A 116 -0.38 -1.97 -0.53
CA TRP A 116 -0.81 -2.98 0.43
C TRP A 116 -2.32 -3.21 0.42
N GLY A 117 -3.11 -2.15 0.28
CA GLY A 117 -4.57 -2.24 0.19
C GLY A 117 -5.03 -3.02 -1.03
N VAL A 118 -4.44 -2.77 -2.19
CA VAL A 118 -4.73 -3.51 -3.44
C VAL A 118 -4.33 -4.97 -3.29
N LEU A 119 -3.14 -5.26 -2.77
CA LEU A 119 -2.69 -6.65 -2.55
C LEU A 119 -3.65 -7.41 -1.64
N GLY A 120 -4.05 -6.81 -0.50
CA GLY A 120 -5.00 -7.44 0.42
C GLY A 120 -6.37 -7.68 -0.22
N THR A 121 -6.91 -6.67 -0.95
CA THR A 121 -8.20 -6.79 -1.63
C THR A 121 -8.15 -7.86 -2.72
N VAL A 122 -7.11 -7.86 -3.56
CA VAL A 122 -6.93 -8.84 -4.64
C VAL A 122 -6.85 -10.24 -4.06
N ASN A 123 -6.08 -10.43 -2.98
CA ASN A 123 -6.00 -11.72 -2.29
C ASN A 123 -7.38 -12.17 -1.78
N GLY A 124 -8.15 -11.28 -1.14
CA GLY A 124 -9.50 -11.59 -0.66
C GLY A 124 -10.44 -12.00 -1.79
N VAL A 125 -10.45 -11.25 -2.90
CA VAL A 125 -11.27 -11.56 -4.08
C VAL A 125 -10.88 -12.91 -4.70
N ILE A 126 -9.58 -13.21 -4.76
CA ILE A 126 -9.09 -14.49 -5.28
C ILE A 126 -9.52 -15.65 -4.39
N LEU A 127 -9.42 -15.51 -3.07
CA LEU A 127 -9.85 -16.53 -2.12
C LEU A 127 -11.35 -16.85 -2.19
N LEU A 128 -12.19 -15.89 -2.60
CA LEU A 128 -13.60 -16.14 -2.86
C LEU A 128 -13.85 -17.00 -4.11
N LYS A 129 -12.88 -17.11 -5.02
CA LYS A 129 -12.99 -17.86 -6.28
C LYS A 129 -12.18 -19.15 -6.28
N ARG A 130 -11.06 -19.18 -5.59
CA ARG A 130 -10.18 -20.35 -5.48
C ARG A 130 -9.66 -20.46 -4.04
N MET A 131 -9.33 -21.68 -3.61
CA MET A 131 -8.81 -21.93 -2.24
C MET A 131 -7.35 -21.49 -2.04
N THR A 132 -6.60 -21.19 -3.11
CA THR A 132 -5.19 -20.80 -3.00
C THR A 132 -5.05 -19.30 -2.93
N PRO A 133 -4.26 -18.76 -1.97
CA PRO A 133 -4.04 -17.33 -1.83
C PRO A 133 -3.20 -16.75 -2.98
N PHE A 134 -3.24 -15.42 -3.10
CA PHE A 134 -2.51 -14.68 -4.11
C PHE A 134 -1.01 -14.70 -3.85
N THR A 135 -0.23 -14.99 -4.88
CA THR A 135 1.23 -15.04 -4.83
C THR A 135 1.86 -14.14 -5.90
N LEU A 136 3.17 -13.87 -5.80
CA LEU A 136 3.89 -13.13 -6.84
C LEU A 136 3.86 -13.85 -8.20
N TYR A 137 3.71 -15.18 -8.20
CA TYR A 137 3.56 -15.95 -9.43
C TYR A 137 2.29 -15.59 -10.20
N ASP A 138 1.22 -15.35 -9.47
CA ASP A 138 -0.02 -14.90 -10.09
C ASP A 138 0.17 -13.54 -10.78
N MET A 139 1.05 -12.67 -10.25
CA MET A 139 1.40 -11.40 -10.91
C MET A 139 2.18 -11.60 -12.21
N GLN A 140 3.02 -12.61 -12.29
CA GLN A 140 3.77 -12.92 -13.53
C GLN A 140 2.86 -13.45 -14.64
N ASN A 141 1.81 -14.17 -14.26
CA ASN A 141 0.82 -14.77 -15.18
C ASN A 141 -0.40 -13.86 -15.43
N THR A 142 -0.31 -12.57 -15.12
CA THR A 142 -1.42 -11.62 -15.32
C THR A 142 -1.88 -11.49 -16.76
N LYS A 143 -1.02 -11.76 -17.75
CA LYS A 143 -1.44 -11.77 -19.18
C LYS A 143 -2.54 -12.80 -19.45
N ASP A 144 -2.41 -13.99 -18.87
CA ASP A 144 -3.42 -15.05 -18.98
C ASP A 144 -4.68 -14.68 -18.20
N GLY A 145 -4.53 -14.02 -17.02
CA GLY A 145 -5.64 -13.48 -16.26
C GLY A 145 -6.45 -12.42 -17.01
N PHE A 146 -5.80 -11.54 -17.76
CA PHE A 146 -6.49 -10.53 -18.57
C PHE A 146 -7.27 -11.15 -19.74
N SER A 147 -6.76 -12.20 -20.37
CA SER A 147 -7.48 -12.92 -21.43
C SER A 147 -8.76 -13.59 -20.91
N LEU A 148 -8.74 -14.05 -19.66
CA LEU A 148 -9.89 -14.66 -19.00
C LEU A 148 -10.92 -13.64 -18.50
N LEU A 149 -10.55 -12.37 -18.32
CA LEU A 149 -11.46 -11.33 -17.86
C LEU A 149 -12.68 -11.17 -18.78
N SER A 150 -12.45 -11.21 -20.09
CA SER A 150 -13.53 -11.12 -21.10
C SER A 150 -14.45 -12.34 -21.10
N THR A 151 -13.99 -13.47 -20.57
CA THR A 151 -14.78 -14.72 -20.49
C THR A 151 -15.70 -14.71 -19.25
N TYR A 152 -15.24 -14.09 -18.14
CA TYR A 152 -15.96 -14.10 -16.86
C TYR A 152 -16.80 -12.86 -16.60
N TYR A 153 -16.51 -11.74 -17.28
CA TYR A 153 -17.17 -10.46 -17.04
C TYR A 153 -17.75 -9.88 -18.34
N SER A 154 -18.94 -9.30 -18.24
CA SER A 154 -19.57 -8.60 -19.34
C SER A 154 -18.79 -7.34 -19.71
N LYS A 155 -18.89 -6.89 -20.96
CA LYS A 155 -18.26 -5.63 -21.42
C LYS A 155 -18.62 -4.44 -20.54
N ALA A 156 -19.87 -4.37 -20.04
CA ALA A 156 -20.33 -3.31 -19.15
C ALA A 156 -19.60 -3.33 -17.80
N GLN A 157 -19.38 -4.50 -17.20
CA GLN A 157 -18.64 -4.65 -15.95
C GLN A 157 -17.15 -4.27 -16.10
N ILE A 158 -16.53 -4.66 -17.21
CA ILE A 158 -15.14 -4.29 -17.54
C ILE A 158 -15.04 -2.77 -17.70
N THR A 159 -15.97 -2.15 -18.46
CA THR A 159 -15.99 -0.70 -18.65
C THR A 159 -16.18 0.05 -17.33
N LEU A 160 -17.08 -0.43 -16.47
CA LEU A 160 -17.29 0.15 -15.14
C LEU A 160 -16.03 0.04 -14.29
N GLY A 161 -15.35 -1.11 -14.29
CA GLY A 161 -14.08 -1.31 -13.57
C GLY A 161 -13.00 -0.35 -14.05
N VAL A 162 -12.83 -0.19 -15.37
CA VAL A 162 -11.89 0.77 -15.96
C VAL A 162 -12.23 2.21 -15.59
N ALA A 163 -13.52 2.57 -15.57
CA ALA A 163 -13.96 3.90 -15.15
C ALA A 163 -13.64 4.18 -13.68
N ILE A 164 -13.88 3.21 -12.79
CA ILE A 164 -13.54 3.33 -11.34
C ILE A 164 -12.03 3.51 -11.17
N ILE A 165 -11.20 2.73 -11.87
CA ILE A 165 -9.74 2.86 -11.83
C ILE A 165 -9.33 4.24 -12.34
N GLY A 166 -9.91 4.73 -13.42
CA GLY A 166 -9.65 6.04 -13.98
C GLY A 166 -9.94 7.18 -12.99
N VAL A 167 -11.08 7.12 -12.29
CA VAL A 167 -11.44 8.07 -11.25
C VAL A 167 -10.48 7.99 -10.07
N ALA A 168 -10.10 6.79 -9.62
CA ALA A 168 -9.13 6.60 -8.55
C ALA A 168 -7.76 7.21 -8.90
N LEU A 169 -7.26 6.97 -10.12
CA LEU A 169 -6.02 7.56 -10.62
C LEU A 169 -6.09 9.10 -10.68
N LEU A 170 -7.23 9.66 -11.07
CA LEU A 170 -7.46 11.10 -11.09
C LEU A 170 -7.40 11.68 -9.66
N ILE A 171 -8.03 11.04 -8.69
CA ILE A 171 -7.99 11.43 -7.27
C ILE A 171 -6.54 11.40 -6.76
N VAL A 172 -5.79 10.35 -7.06
CA VAL A 172 -4.37 10.21 -6.68
C VAL A 172 -3.53 11.32 -7.32
N ALA A 173 -3.76 11.64 -8.60
CA ALA A 173 -3.06 12.71 -9.29
C ALA A 173 -3.37 14.10 -8.69
N LEU A 174 -4.64 14.37 -8.36
CA LEU A 174 -5.05 15.60 -7.69
C LEU A 174 -4.43 15.70 -6.28
N TYR A 175 -4.38 14.60 -5.55
CA TYR A 175 -3.71 14.56 -4.26
C TYR A 175 -2.20 14.84 -4.39
N PHE A 176 -1.54 14.27 -5.40
CA PHE A 176 -0.11 14.54 -5.68
C PHE A 176 0.17 16.01 -5.91
N ILE A 177 -0.69 16.70 -6.69
CA ILE A 177 -0.52 18.13 -6.97
C ILE A 177 -0.66 18.95 -5.68
N ASN A 178 -1.64 18.61 -4.83
CA ASN A 178 -1.97 19.36 -3.62
C ASN A 178 -1.17 18.93 -2.37
N CYS A 179 -0.41 17.83 -2.46
CA CYS A 179 0.33 17.32 -1.31
C CYS A 179 1.42 18.31 -0.87
N TYR A 180 1.53 18.49 0.45
CA TYR A 180 2.57 19.34 1.05
C TYR A 180 3.97 18.82 0.73
N LYS A 181 4.85 19.76 0.32
CA LYS A 181 6.25 19.46 0.00
C LYS A 181 7.16 19.90 1.16
N TRP A 182 7.82 18.95 1.77
CA TRP A 182 8.83 19.23 2.80
C TRP A 182 10.09 19.84 2.19
N THR A 183 10.54 20.98 2.75
CA THR A 183 11.71 21.70 2.24
C THR A 183 12.98 21.34 2.98
N ASN A 184 12.89 21.10 4.31
CA ASN A 184 14.03 20.80 5.15
C ASN A 184 13.98 19.32 5.59
N ILE A 185 14.59 18.43 4.79
CA ILE A 185 14.71 17.00 5.11
C ILE A 185 16.15 16.74 5.53
N ASN A 186 16.32 16.21 6.73
CA ASN A 186 17.62 15.69 7.16
C ASN A 186 17.75 14.23 6.70
N TYR A 187 18.25 14.04 5.48
CA TYR A 187 18.39 12.71 4.87
C TYR A 187 19.20 11.73 5.72
N LYS A 188 20.25 12.18 6.44
CA LYS A 188 21.05 11.30 7.31
C LYS A 188 20.19 10.69 8.41
N LYS A 189 19.34 11.50 9.03
CA LYS A 189 18.42 11.05 10.09
C LYS A 189 17.35 10.12 9.54
N GLU A 190 16.76 10.44 8.39
CA GLU A 190 15.71 9.63 7.77
C GLU A 190 16.24 8.26 7.32
N ILE A 191 17.42 8.23 6.71
CA ILE A 191 18.11 6.98 6.34
C ILE A 191 18.42 6.16 7.59
N ALA A 192 18.88 6.78 8.69
CA ALA A 192 19.13 6.07 9.93
C ALA A 192 17.87 5.43 10.51
N ILE A 193 16.71 6.11 10.45
CA ILE A 193 15.41 5.55 10.88
C ILE A 193 15.01 4.37 10.01
N ILE A 194 15.14 4.49 8.69
CA ILE A 194 14.82 3.41 7.75
C ILE A 194 15.75 2.21 7.96
N ALA A 195 17.05 2.46 8.10
CA ALA A 195 18.03 1.40 8.37
C ALA A 195 17.76 0.70 9.71
N ALA A 196 17.42 1.47 10.75
CA ALA A 196 17.05 0.91 12.05
C ALA A 196 15.77 0.04 11.95
N SER A 197 14.73 0.51 11.25
CA SER A 197 13.51 -0.27 11.06
C SER A 197 13.77 -1.55 10.28
N PHE A 198 14.64 -1.50 9.25
CA PHE A 198 15.03 -2.66 8.48
C PHE A 198 15.88 -3.65 9.29
N MET A 199 16.80 -3.17 10.12
CA MET A 199 17.58 -4.03 11.02
C MET A 199 16.69 -4.73 12.05
N VAL A 200 15.73 -4.03 12.64
CA VAL A 200 14.77 -4.63 13.58
C VAL A 200 13.93 -5.69 12.86
N PHE A 201 13.45 -5.39 11.65
CA PHE A 201 12.70 -6.36 10.84
C PHE A 201 13.54 -7.60 10.51
N ALA A 202 14.79 -7.43 10.03
CA ALA A 202 15.68 -8.54 9.70
C ALA A 202 16.00 -9.39 10.94
N SER A 203 16.37 -8.76 12.06
CA SER A 203 16.64 -9.47 13.33
C SER A 203 15.43 -10.23 13.84
N SER A 204 14.23 -9.65 13.74
CA SER A 204 12.98 -10.32 14.10
C SER A 204 12.71 -11.52 13.20
N THR A 205 12.99 -11.40 11.90
CA THR A 205 12.84 -12.50 10.93
C THR A 205 13.73 -13.68 11.32
N PHE A 206 15.03 -13.42 11.56
CA PHE A 206 15.97 -14.46 11.97
C PHE A 206 15.55 -15.12 13.28
N GLY A 207 15.21 -14.34 14.30
CA GLY A 207 14.78 -14.87 15.59
C GLY A 207 13.51 -15.73 15.51
N LEU A 208 12.52 -15.33 14.70
CA LEU A 208 11.29 -16.08 14.53
C LEU A 208 11.47 -17.36 13.68
N ILE A 209 12.40 -17.37 12.74
CA ILE A 209 12.75 -18.58 11.99
C ILE A 209 13.50 -19.55 12.89
N GLU A 210 14.48 -19.07 13.66
CA GLU A 210 15.28 -19.90 14.54
C GLU A 210 14.44 -20.51 15.69
N SER A 211 13.49 -19.75 16.22
CA SER A 211 12.53 -20.24 17.21
C SER A 211 11.45 -21.17 16.62
N LYS A 212 11.48 -21.42 15.30
CA LYS A 212 10.46 -22.20 14.55
C LYS A 212 9.05 -21.60 14.61
N ALA A 213 8.91 -20.35 15.02
CA ALA A 213 7.64 -19.63 14.99
C ALA A 213 7.23 -19.24 13.56
N LEU A 214 8.21 -19.08 12.66
CA LEU A 214 8.00 -18.90 11.22
C LEU A 214 8.67 -20.02 10.45
N SER A 215 7.97 -20.59 9.45
CA SER A 215 8.55 -21.56 8.51
C SER A 215 8.93 -20.86 7.21
N THR A 216 10.10 -21.19 6.68
CA THR A 216 10.56 -20.74 5.36
C THR A 216 10.02 -21.62 4.24
N PHE A 217 9.62 -22.83 4.54
CA PHE A 217 9.08 -23.81 3.60
C PHE A 217 7.62 -24.10 3.89
N PHE A 218 6.79 -23.98 2.87
CA PHE A 218 5.35 -24.21 3.00
C PHE A 218 4.97 -25.51 2.28
N GLY A 219 4.56 -26.52 3.04
CA GLY A 219 3.99 -27.75 2.48
C GLY A 219 2.62 -27.53 1.84
N ASN A 220 1.81 -26.68 2.47
CA ASN A 220 0.51 -26.25 1.94
C ASN A 220 0.37 -24.73 2.12
N LEU A 221 0.20 -24.05 1.02
CA LEU A 221 0.17 -22.59 0.98
C LEU A 221 -1.04 -22.01 1.72
N ASN A 222 -2.19 -22.66 1.66
CA ASN A 222 -3.40 -22.17 2.32
C ASN A 222 -3.25 -22.17 3.84
N TYR A 223 -2.73 -23.25 4.42
CA TYR A 223 -2.43 -23.31 5.85
C TYR A 223 -1.35 -22.30 6.26
N ALA A 224 -0.31 -22.14 5.45
CA ALA A 224 0.73 -21.15 5.73
C ALA A 224 0.19 -19.72 5.83
N TYR A 225 -0.71 -19.32 4.94
CA TYR A 225 -1.33 -17.99 5.00
C TYR A 225 -2.25 -17.83 6.21
N ARG A 226 -2.89 -18.90 6.63
CA ARG A 226 -3.72 -18.90 7.83
C ARG A 226 -2.87 -18.76 9.11
N ASP A 227 -1.73 -19.44 9.19
CA ASP A 227 -0.89 -19.49 10.38
C ASP A 227 0.09 -18.31 10.48
N TYR A 228 0.68 -17.88 9.34
CA TYR A 228 1.73 -16.87 9.31
C TYR A 228 1.27 -15.50 8.78
N GLY A 229 0.05 -15.41 8.29
CA GLY A 229 -0.52 -14.18 7.73
C GLY A 229 -0.07 -13.88 6.31
N PHE A 230 -0.80 -12.95 5.67
CA PHE A 230 -0.64 -12.64 4.25
C PHE A 230 0.72 -12.01 3.94
N ALA A 231 1.12 -10.99 4.71
CA ALA A 231 2.29 -10.18 4.35
C ALA A 231 3.58 -11.01 4.35
N TYR A 232 3.79 -11.83 5.38
CA TYR A 232 4.94 -12.73 5.44
C TYR A 232 4.93 -13.77 4.31
N CYS A 233 3.81 -14.45 4.11
CA CYS A 233 3.73 -15.50 3.11
C CYS A 233 3.91 -14.96 1.69
N PHE A 234 3.37 -13.77 1.40
CA PHE A 234 3.58 -13.10 0.11
C PHE A 234 5.06 -12.80 -0.13
N LEU A 235 5.78 -12.26 0.87
CA LEU A 235 7.20 -12.01 0.78
C LEU A 235 8.00 -13.31 0.63
N ASN A 236 7.73 -14.31 1.47
CA ASN A 236 8.45 -15.58 1.47
C ASN A 236 8.28 -16.34 0.15
N THR A 237 7.06 -16.40 -0.39
CA THR A 237 6.83 -17.01 -1.73
C THR A 237 7.51 -16.23 -2.86
N SER A 238 7.75 -14.94 -2.66
CA SER A 238 8.49 -14.11 -3.63
C SER A 238 9.98 -14.44 -3.65
N VAL A 239 10.56 -14.72 -2.47
CA VAL A 239 12.00 -15.01 -2.31
C VAL A 239 12.31 -16.47 -2.66
N ASN A 240 11.53 -17.42 -2.15
CA ASN A 240 11.81 -18.85 -2.29
C ASN A 240 11.56 -19.43 -3.68
N LYS A 241 11.00 -18.67 -4.60
CA LYS A 241 10.79 -19.12 -5.99
C LYS A 241 12.05 -19.21 -6.83
N GLY A 242 13.14 -18.59 -6.37
CA GLY A 242 14.46 -18.69 -7.01
C GLY A 242 15.25 -19.96 -6.64
N ILE A 243 14.73 -20.78 -5.72
CA ILE A 243 15.39 -22.01 -5.26
C ILE A 243 14.52 -23.20 -5.70
N LYS A 244 14.52 -23.48 -6.98
CA LYS A 244 14.15 -24.77 -7.57
C LYS A 244 15.34 -25.29 -8.33
#